data_939f027ac4ac22719025798c2620185f
#
_entry.id   939f027ac4ac22719025798c2620185f
#
_cell.length_a   1.000
_cell.length_b   1.000
_cell.length_c   1.000
_cell.angle_alpha   90.00
_cell.angle_beta   90.00
_cell.angle_gamma   90.00
#
_symmetry.space_group_name_H-M   'P 1'
#
loop_
_entity.id
_entity.type
_entity.pdbx_description
1 polymer ?
#
loop_
_entity_poly.entity_id
_entity_poly.type
_entity_poly.pdbx_seq_one_letter_code
_entity_poly.pdbx_strand_id
1 'polypeptide(L)'
;MGAQGAWTGSQWLMVEESSNTPVQQAAYVKASSRDTVRSRSFTGKPARMLRNDWTEAWERPDNPKPLGMPLQYMVSGMAVRATNRYPNESVDVAFNPVGQVVGQFTKVEKAATVIERWVQEYLEATNTLNELNEAASV
;
A
#
# COMPACT_ATOMS: atom_id res chain seq x y z
N MET A 1 1.44 -10.12 21.83
CA MET A 1 2.72 -9.98 21.10
C MET A 1 3.50 -8.72 21.51
N GLY A 2 3.04 -7.93 22.47
CA GLY A 2 3.78 -6.82 23.10
C GLY A 2 3.84 -5.51 22.32
N ALA A 3 3.18 -5.39 21.19
CA ALA A 3 3.09 -4.11 20.48
C ALA A 3 2.20 -3.12 21.25
N GLN A 4 2.70 -1.89 21.45
CA GLN A 4 1.95 -0.83 22.13
C GLN A 4 1.17 0.06 21.18
N GLY A 5 1.38 -0.10 19.88
CA GLY A 5 0.70 0.66 18.83
C GLY A 5 1.03 0.12 17.44
N ALA A 6 0.27 0.56 16.44
CA ALA A 6 0.49 0.23 15.05
C ALA A 6 0.54 1.52 14.21
N TRP A 7 1.51 1.58 13.29
CA TRP A 7 1.59 2.65 12.31
C TRP A 7 1.02 2.15 10.99
N THR A 8 -0.15 2.64 10.63
CA THR A 8 -0.86 2.24 9.43
C THR A 8 -0.57 3.23 8.29
N GLY A 9 -0.13 2.73 7.14
CA GLY A 9 0.14 3.53 5.95
C GLY A 9 -0.83 3.25 4.81
N SER A 10 -0.95 1.98 4.43
CA SER A 10 -1.67 1.58 3.22
C SER A 10 -3.17 1.90 3.23
N GLN A 11 -3.82 1.92 4.41
CA GLN A 11 -5.23 2.26 4.52
C GLN A 11 -5.52 3.69 4.01
N TRP A 12 -4.61 4.62 4.27
CA TRP A 12 -4.79 6.04 3.88
C TRP A 12 -4.65 6.29 2.37
N LEU A 13 -4.21 5.29 1.61
CA LEU A 13 -4.25 5.34 0.14
C LEU A 13 -5.68 5.18 -0.39
N MET A 14 -6.58 4.62 0.42
CA MET A 14 -7.95 4.24 0.08
C MET A 14 -9.01 5.17 0.68
N VAL A 15 -8.63 6.40 1.01
CA VAL A 15 -9.58 7.41 1.44
C VAL A 15 -9.82 8.46 0.35
N GLU A 16 -11.02 9.05 0.35
CA GLU A 16 -11.42 10.09 -0.62
C GLU A 16 -10.49 11.31 -0.55
N GLU A 17 -9.98 11.60 0.65
CA GLU A 17 -9.08 12.73 0.93
C GLU A 17 -7.61 12.47 0.53
N SER A 18 -7.31 11.26 0.03
CA SER A 18 -5.96 10.93 -0.45
C SER A 18 -5.61 11.71 -1.71
N SER A 19 -4.33 12.03 -1.88
CA SER A 19 -3.79 12.61 -3.11
C SER A 19 -3.64 11.59 -4.26
N ASN A 20 -3.98 10.33 -4.05
CA ASN A 20 -3.94 9.32 -5.11
C ASN A 20 -5.00 9.58 -6.17
N THR A 21 -4.65 9.30 -7.42
CA THR A 21 -5.61 9.40 -8.51
C THR A 21 -6.67 8.29 -8.44
N PRO A 22 -7.87 8.50 -9.00
CA PRO A 22 -8.88 7.44 -9.08
C PRO A 22 -8.37 6.16 -9.76
N VAL A 23 -7.47 6.30 -10.72
CA VAL A 23 -6.83 5.18 -11.43
C VAL A 23 -5.96 4.36 -10.48
N GLN A 24 -5.16 5.01 -9.64
CA GLN A 24 -4.35 4.33 -8.64
C GLN A 24 -5.23 3.63 -7.58
N GLN A 25 -6.26 4.31 -7.10
CA GLN A 25 -7.20 3.71 -6.16
C GLN A 25 -7.94 2.50 -6.74
N ALA A 26 -8.35 2.57 -8.01
CA ALA A 26 -8.93 1.43 -8.72
C ALA A 26 -7.96 0.25 -8.86
N ALA A 27 -6.66 0.53 -9.07
CA ALA A 27 -5.63 -0.51 -9.09
C ALA A 27 -5.48 -1.21 -7.72
N TYR A 28 -5.53 -0.45 -6.61
CA TYR A 28 -5.49 -1.03 -5.27
C TYR A 28 -6.73 -1.89 -4.95
N VAL A 29 -7.93 -1.45 -5.34
CA VAL A 29 -9.19 -2.22 -5.14
C VAL A 29 -9.17 -3.56 -5.88
N LYS A 30 -8.54 -3.60 -7.05
CA LYS A 30 -8.44 -4.84 -7.85
C LYS A 30 -7.36 -5.80 -7.34
N ALA A 31 -6.39 -5.30 -6.60
CA ALA A 31 -5.21 -6.07 -6.22
C ALA A 31 -5.48 -7.02 -5.05
N SER A 32 -4.86 -8.18 -5.10
CA SER A 32 -4.72 -9.09 -3.97
C SER A 32 -3.38 -8.89 -3.25
N SER A 33 -3.24 -9.50 -2.08
CA SER A 33 -1.97 -9.50 -1.34
C SER A 33 -0.80 -10.12 -2.13
N ARG A 34 -1.09 -10.99 -3.11
CA ARG A 34 -0.11 -11.68 -3.97
C ARG A 34 0.38 -10.79 -5.12
N ASP A 35 -0.36 -9.74 -5.46
CA ASP A 35 -0.01 -8.82 -6.55
C ASP A 35 1.02 -7.78 -6.12
N THR A 36 1.58 -7.92 -4.91
CA THR A 36 2.62 -7.03 -4.42
C THR A 36 4.01 -7.63 -4.59
N VAL A 37 4.98 -6.79 -4.91
CA VAL A 37 6.40 -7.13 -5.00
C VAL A 37 7.23 -6.17 -4.16
N ARG A 38 8.35 -6.66 -3.61
CA ARG A 38 9.36 -5.81 -2.97
C ARG A 38 10.42 -5.48 -4.02
N SER A 39 10.46 -4.22 -4.46
CA SER A 39 11.37 -3.77 -5.52
C SER A 39 12.20 -2.56 -5.08
N ARG A 40 13.34 -2.37 -5.73
CA ARG A 40 14.22 -1.20 -5.58
C ARG A 40 14.15 -0.28 -6.80
N SER A 41 13.30 -0.61 -7.76
CA SER A 41 13.27 -0.02 -9.09
C SER A 41 12.97 1.48 -9.12
N PHE A 42 12.24 2.02 -8.14
CA PHE A 42 11.87 3.43 -8.13
C PHE A 42 12.85 4.33 -7.37
N THR A 43 13.27 3.94 -6.18
CA THR A 43 14.08 4.83 -5.30
C THR A 43 15.47 4.29 -4.99
N GLY A 44 15.74 3.02 -5.31
CA GLY A 44 16.95 2.33 -4.87
C GLY A 44 16.85 1.76 -3.46
N LYS A 45 15.85 2.17 -2.65
CA LYS A 45 15.51 1.50 -1.39
C LYS A 45 14.44 0.44 -1.63
N PRO A 46 14.50 -0.70 -0.92
CA PRO A 46 13.46 -1.70 -1.01
C PRO A 46 12.12 -1.11 -0.52
N ALA A 47 11.11 -1.16 -1.38
CA ALA A 47 9.75 -0.78 -1.04
C ALA A 47 8.78 -1.83 -1.58
N ARG A 48 7.67 -2.06 -0.88
CA ARG A 48 6.60 -2.90 -1.38
C ARG A 48 5.64 -2.05 -2.21
N MET A 49 5.23 -2.58 -3.35
CA MET A 49 4.36 -1.91 -4.32
C MET A 49 3.58 -2.94 -5.13
N LEU A 50 2.59 -2.51 -5.89
CA LEU A 50 1.95 -3.40 -6.86
C LEU A 50 2.94 -3.81 -7.94
N ARG A 51 2.89 -5.09 -8.32
CA ARG A 51 3.62 -5.63 -9.47
C ARG A 51 3.03 -5.02 -10.74
N ASN A 52 3.90 -4.59 -11.66
CA ASN A 52 3.52 -4.03 -12.95
C ASN A 52 4.69 -4.15 -13.93
N ASP A 53 4.50 -3.72 -15.16
CA ASP A 53 5.50 -3.82 -16.22
C ASP A 53 6.82 -3.14 -15.87
N TRP A 54 6.78 -2.02 -15.13
CA TRP A 54 7.98 -1.36 -14.63
C TRP A 54 8.78 -2.26 -13.68
N THR A 55 8.12 -2.82 -12.67
CA THR A 55 8.79 -3.67 -11.68
C THR A 55 9.32 -4.93 -12.34
N GLU A 56 8.58 -5.51 -13.28
CA GLU A 56 8.99 -6.70 -14.02
C GLU A 56 10.19 -6.43 -14.93
N ALA A 57 10.21 -5.29 -15.63
CA ALA A 57 11.33 -4.91 -16.46
C ALA A 57 12.64 -4.81 -15.65
N TRP A 58 12.60 -4.26 -14.45
CA TRP A 58 13.78 -4.14 -13.58
C TRP A 58 14.22 -5.47 -12.95
N GLU A 59 13.35 -6.46 -12.87
CA GLU A 59 13.67 -7.79 -12.34
C GLU A 59 14.23 -8.75 -13.42
N ARG A 60 14.15 -8.42 -14.71
CA ARG A 60 14.68 -9.26 -15.79
C ARG A 60 16.18 -9.46 -15.62
N PRO A 61 16.69 -10.71 -15.81
CA PRO A 61 18.13 -11.01 -15.62
C PRO A 61 19.04 -10.17 -16.51
N ASP A 62 18.62 -9.90 -17.74
CA ASP A 62 19.40 -9.20 -18.76
C ASP A 62 19.35 -7.67 -18.62
N ASN A 63 18.52 -7.14 -17.75
CA ASN A 63 18.41 -5.71 -17.52
C ASN A 63 19.38 -5.24 -16.43
N PRO A 64 19.82 -3.96 -16.47
CA PRO A 64 20.63 -3.37 -15.41
C PRO A 64 19.93 -3.47 -14.06
N LYS A 65 20.69 -3.80 -13.02
CA LYS A 65 20.12 -3.82 -11.66
C LYS A 65 19.90 -2.41 -11.13
N PRO A 66 18.86 -2.22 -10.28
CA PRO A 66 18.61 -0.92 -9.66
C PRO A 66 19.81 -0.40 -8.90
N LEU A 67 20.13 0.86 -9.09
CA LEU A 67 21.18 1.56 -8.36
C LEU A 67 20.79 1.76 -6.88
N GLY A 68 21.76 2.12 -6.04
CA GLY A 68 21.49 2.55 -4.69
C GLY A 68 20.82 3.95 -4.67
N MET A 69 20.14 4.27 -3.55
CA MET A 69 19.66 5.64 -3.32
C MET A 69 20.85 6.56 -3.06
N PRO A 70 20.87 7.81 -3.59
CA PRO A 70 19.81 8.48 -4.35
C PRO A 70 19.86 8.26 -5.86
N LEU A 71 20.85 7.56 -6.37
CA LEU A 71 21.13 7.47 -7.81
C LEU A 71 19.96 6.87 -8.60
N GLN A 72 19.34 5.82 -8.06
CA GLN A 72 18.17 5.23 -8.71
C GLN A 72 17.05 6.24 -8.92
N TYR A 73 16.80 7.10 -7.94
CA TYR A 73 15.76 8.13 -8.08
C TYR A 73 16.11 9.20 -9.13
N MET A 74 17.39 9.47 -9.37
CA MET A 74 17.80 10.36 -10.46
C MET A 74 17.46 9.76 -11.83
N VAL A 75 17.56 8.44 -11.97
CA VAL A 75 17.22 7.72 -13.21
C VAL A 75 15.69 7.62 -13.37
N SER A 76 14.98 7.21 -12.33
CA SER A 76 13.54 6.90 -12.37
C SER A 76 12.63 8.14 -12.16
N GLY A 77 13.13 9.19 -11.54
CA GLY A 77 12.30 10.30 -11.06
C GLY A 77 11.56 11.07 -12.16
N MET A 78 12.12 11.13 -13.38
CA MET A 78 11.40 11.71 -14.53
C MET A 78 10.23 10.84 -14.96
N ALA A 79 10.42 9.52 -15.00
CA ALA A 79 9.36 8.56 -15.32
C ALA A 79 8.25 8.60 -14.26
N VAL A 80 8.61 8.61 -12.97
CA VAL A 80 7.62 8.72 -11.87
C VAL A 80 6.80 10.00 -11.97
N ARG A 81 7.44 11.14 -12.30
CA ARG A 81 6.68 12.39 -12.52
C ARG A 81 5.76 12.31 -13.74
N ALA A 82 6.20 11.65 -14.81
CA ALA A 82 5.37 11.48 -16.00
C ALA A 82 4.16 10.60 -15.71
N THR A 83 4.32 9.50 -14.96
CA THR A 83 3.18 8.64 -14.58
C THR A 83 2.17 9.37 -13.69
N ASN A 84 2.62 10.24 -12.79
CA ASN A 84 1.72 11.06 -11.98
C ASN A 84 0.99 12.14 -12.81
N ARG A 85 1.63 12.64 -13.87
CA ARG A 85 1.03 13.66 -14.76
C ARG A 85 0.02 13.05 -15.73
N TYR A 86 0.23 11.81 -16.14
CA TYR A 86 -0.58 11.09 -17.13
C TYR A 86 -1.05 9.74 -16.56
N PRO A 87 -1.89 9.75 -15.52
CA PRO A 87 -2.21 8.52 -14.77
C PRO A 87 -3.00 7.50 -15.59
N ASN A 88 -3.85 7.95 -16.52
CA ASN A 88 -4.66 7.05 -17.34
C ASN A 88 -3.81 6.31 -18.39
N GLU A 89 -2.80 6.97 -18.94
CA GLU A 89 -1.93 6.46 -19.99
C GLU A 89 -0.78 5.60 -19.43
N SER A 90 -0.55 5.66 -18.13
CA SER A 90 0.61 5.04 -17.47
C SER A 90 0.26 4.03 -16.40
N VAL A 91 -0.94 3.46 -16.44
CA VAL A 91 -1.45 2.49 -15.43
C VAL A 91 -0.47 1.34 -15.21
N ASP A 92 0.04 0.77 -16.31
CA ASP A 92 0.87 -0.43 -16.31
C ASP A 92 2.33 -0.19 -15.82
N VAL A 93 2.70 1.06 -15.62
CA VAL A 93 4.04 1.45 -15.16
C VAL A 93 4.03 2.40 -13.97
N ALA A 94 2.87 2.63 -13.37
CA ALA A 94 2.69 3.58 -12.29
C ALA A 94 3.39 3.14 -10.99
N PHE A 95 3.89 4.10 -10.23
CA PHE A 95 4.40 3.86 -8.88
C PHE A 95 3.23 3.75 -7.88
N ASN A 96 2.91 2.54 -7.50
CA ASN A 96 1.81 2.20 -6.59
C ASN A 96 2.33 1.53 -5.31
N PRO A 97 2.95 2.29 -4.38
CA PRO A 97 3.46 1.75 -3.12
C PRO A 97 2.31 1.34 -2.22
N VAL A 98 2.30 0.08 -1.79
CA VAL A 98 1.27 -0.46 -0.90
C VAL A 98 1.76 -1.75 -0.23
N GLY A 99 1.31 -2.00 1.00
CA GLY A 99 1.57 -3.25 1.72
C GLY A 99 0.68 -4.41 1.25
N GLN A 100 0.97 -5.62 1.72
CA GLN A 100 0.17 -6.82 1.41
C GLN A 100 -1.29 -6.73 1.91
N VAL A 101 -1.58 -5.82 2.83
CA VAL A 101 -2.92 -5.50 3.30
C VAL A 101 -3.84 -5.00 2.17
N VAL A 102 -3.29 -4.65 1.01
CA VAL A 102 -4.06 -4.23 -0.17
C VAL A 102 -5.18 -5.21 -0.52
N GLY A 103 -4.97 -6.50 -0.30
CA GLY A 103 -6.00 -7.53 -0.53
C GLY A 103 -7.24 -7.42 0.36
N GLN A 104 -7.25 -6.53 1.36
CA GLN A 104 -8.41 -6.25 2.21
C GLN A 104 -9.20 -5.01 1.75
N PHE A 105 -8.69 -4.26 0.78
CA PHE A 105 -9.33 -3.05 0.30
C PHE A 105 -10.37 -3.39 -0.77
N THR A 106 -11.62 -3.07 -0.48
CA THR A 106 -12.76 -3.34 -1.38
C THR A 106 -13.37 -2.09 -2.00
N LYS A 107 -13.11 -0.92 -1.41
CA LYS A 107 -13.67 0.37 -1.84
C LYS A 107 -12.84 1.53 -1.30
N VAL A 108 -13.08 2.71 -1.88
CA VAL A 108 -12.61 4.00 -1.35
C VAL A 108 -13.68 4.52 -0.40
N GLU A 109 -13.28 5.07 0.74
CA GLU A 109 -14.19 5.57 1.79
C GLU A 109 -13.68 6.90 2.32
N LYS A 110 -14.52 7.63 3.04
CA LYS A 110 -14.07 8.83 3.77
C LYS A 110 -13.16 8.44 4.93
N ALA A 111 -12.13 9.24 5.19
CA ALA A 111 -11.22 9.02 6.32
C ALA A 111 -11.96 8.92 7.65
N ALA A 112 -13.00 9.75 7.86
CA ALA A 112 -13.84 9.70 9.05
C ALA A 112 -14.50 8.32 9.22
N THR A 113 -15.06 7.74 8.16
CA THR A 113 -15.70 6.42 8.19
C THR A 113 -14.72 5.31 8.56
N VAL A 114 -13.47 5.38 8.06
CA VAL A 114 -12.41 4.44 8.43
C VAL A 114 -12.09 4.54 9.91
N ILE A 115 -11.97 5.76 10.45
CA ILE A 115 -11.66 5.98 11.86
C ILE A 115 -12.82 5.50 12.76
N GLU A 116 -14.06 5.83 12.42
CA GLU A 116 -15.25 5.39 13.15
C GLU A 116 -15.33 3.86 13.22
N ARG A 117 -15.12 3.19 12.09
CA ARG A 117 -15.06 1.71 12.04
C ARG A 117 -13.97 1.17 12.96
N TRP A 118 -12.76 1.71 12.94
CA TRP A 118 -11.67 1.25 13.81
C TRP A 118 -11.95 1.46 15.29
N VAL A 119 -12.61 2.57 15.66
CA VAL A 119 -13.03 2.79 17.04
C VAL A 119 -14.06 1.74 17.46
N GLN A 120 -15.02 1.44 16.59
CA GLN A 120 -16.03 0.44 16.86
C GLN A 120 -15.41 -0.98 17.00
N GLU A 121 -14.55 -1.38 16.07
CA GLU A 121 -13.82 -2.64 16.11
C GLU A 121 -12.96 -2.77 17.39
N TYR A 122 -12.34 -1.68 17.82
CA TYR A 122 -11.58 -1.65 19.07
C TYR A 122 -12.47 -1.89 20.31
N LEU A 123 -13.64 -1.24 20.36
CA LEU A 123 -14.58 -1.42 21.47
C LEU A 123 -15.11 -2.86 21.52
N GLU A 124 -15.47 -3.42 20.38
CA GLU A 124 -15.95 -4.80 20.25
C GLU A 124 -14.86 -5.81 20.69
N ALA A 125 -13.63 -5.63 20.21
CA ALA A 125 -12.51 -6.49 20.59
C ALA A 125 -12.20 -6.40 22.09
N THR A 126 -12.30 -5.20 22.68
CA THR A 126 -12.09 -4.99 24.12
C THR A 126 -13.16 -5.69 24.95
N ASN A 127 -14.43 -5.56 24.54
CA ASN A 127 -15.55 -6.23 25.22
C ASN A 127 -15.39 -7.77 25.17
N THR A 128 -15.08 -8.30 23.99
CA THR A 128 -14.82 -9.74 23.83
C THR A 128 -13.69 -10.22 24.75
N LEU A 129 -12.60 -9.45 24.84
CA LEU A 129 -11.48 -9.78 25.72
C LEU A 129 -11.89 -9.78 27.21
N ASN A 130 -12.69 -8.81 27.64
CA ASN A 130 -13.20 -8.75 29.00
C ASN A 130 -14.08 -9.96 29.35
N GLU A 131 -15.01 -10.32 28.45
CA GLU A 131 -15.86 -11.50 28.61
C GLU A 131 -15.04 -12.80 28.73
N LEU A 132 -14.00 -12.95 27.91
CA LEU A 132 -13.10 -14.12 28.01
C LEU A 132 -12.32 -14.16 29.32
N ASN A 133 -11.87 -13.01 29.82
CA ASN A 133 -11.16 -12.93 31.10
C ASN A 133 -12.09 -13.25 32.28
N GLU A 134 -13.32 -12.80 32.28
CA GLU A 134 -14.33 -13.13 33.29
C GLU A 134 -14.64 -14.62 33.27
N ALA A 135 -14.85 -15.21 32.10
CA ALA A 135 -15.09 -16.66 31.98
C ALA A 135 -13.93 -17.51 32.41
N ALA A 136 -12.69 -17.04 32.29
CA ALA A 136 -11.48 -17.74 32.72
C ALA A 136 -11.21 -17.60 34.22
N SER A 137 -11.92 -16.72 34.93
CA SER A 137 -11.75 -16.46 36.34
C SER A 137 -12.70 -17.26 37.24
N VAL A 138 -13.58 -18.09 36.67
CA VAL A 138 -14.49 -19.04 37.31
C VAL A 138 -13.91 -20.45 37.27
#